data_838318fb11db23e829ef1be48c9e9c7a
#
_entry.id   838318fb11db23e829ef1be48c9e9c7a
#
_cell.length_a   1.000
_cell.length_b   1.000
_cell.length_c   1.000
_cell.angle_alpha   90.00
_cell.angle_beta   90.00
_cell.angle_gamma   90.00
#
_symmetry.space_group_name_H-M   'P 1'
#
loop_
_entity.id
_entity.type
_entity.pdbx_description
1 polymer ?
#
loop_
_entity_poly.entity_id
_entity_poly.type
_entity_poly.pdbx_seq_one_letter_code
_entity_poly.pdbx_strand_id
1 'polypeptide(L)'
;MTRVRISEDALQDLNDGFLFYEAQEVGLGDYFAACLRADIERLKVSAGVHRVVYQDYRRLLSKVFPYGIFYTMEGDCGVVWAVIDLRKDPAWVREKLKE
;
A
#
# COMPACT_ATOMS: atom_id res chain seq x y z
N MET A 1 -13.58 -10.50 -11.21
CA MET A 1 -12.27 -9.97 -10.80
C MET A 1 -12.35 -8.46 -10.61
N THR A 2 -11.82 -7.95 -9.52
CA THR A 2 -11.86 -6.53 -9.19
C THR A 2 -10.79 -5.77 -9.97
N ARG A 3 -11.15 -4.59 -10.46
CA ARG A 3 -10.16 -3.69 -11.04
C ARG A 3 -9.40 -3.01 -9.91
N VAL A 4 -8.12 -2.69 -10.16
CA VAL A 4 -7.27 -2.03 -9.17
C VAL A 4 -6.64 -0.80 -9.83
N ARG A 5 -6.74 0.32 -9.14
CA ARG A 5 -6.14 1.58 -9.53
C ARG A 5 -5.20 2.04 -8.44
N ILE A 6 -4.10 2.68 -8.81
CA ILE A 6 -3.11 3.17 -7.86
C ILE A 6 -3.00 4.68 -8.04
N SER A 7 -3.20 5.44 -6.96
CA SER A 7 -3.10 6.90 -6.99
C SER A 7 -1.65 7.34 -7.20
N GLU A 8 -1.47 8.57 -7.63
CA GLU A 8 -0.12 9.14 -7.76
C GLU A 8 0.61 9.18 -6.43
N ASP A 9 -0.10 9.48 -5.35
CA ASP A 9 0.48 9.50 -4.01
C ASP A 9 0.96 8.11 -3.59
N ALA A 10 0.19 7.08 -3.90
CA ALA A 10 0.61 5.71 -3.61
C ALA A 10 1.82 5.30 -4.46
N LEU A 11 1.87 5.73 -5.71
CA LEU A 11 3.04 5.49 -6.56
C LEU A 11 4.28 6.17 -5.98
N GLN A 12 4.12 7.39 -5.45
CA GLN A 12 5.22 8.10 -4.80
C GLN A 12 5.67 7.35 -3.54
N ASP A 13 4.72 6.84 -2.76
CA ASP A 13 5.05 6.04 -1.57
C ASP A 13 5.88 4.82 -1.94
N LEU A 14 5.54 4.14 -3.04
CA LEU A 14 6.29 2.98 -3.51
C LEU A 14 7.71 3.38 -3.92
N ASN A 15 7.84 4.51 -4.60
CA ASN A 15 9.15 5.02 -5.01
C ASN A 15 10.00 5.40 -3.80
N ASP A 16 9.40 6.05 -2.80
CA ASP A 16 10.10 6.41 -1.57
C ASP A 16 10.61 5.16 -0.84
N GLY A 17 9.78 4.13 -0.77
CA GLY A 17 10.19 2.86 -0.17
C GLY A 17 11.32 2.19 -0.95
N PHE A 18 11.24 2.21 -2.28
CA PHE A 18 12.30 1.69 -3.13
C PHE A 18 13.63 2.38 -2.81
N LEU A 19 13.63 3.71 -2.78
CA LEU A 19 14.85 4.48 -2.53
C LEU A 19 15.42 4.20 -1.14
N PHE A 20 14.53 4.10 -0.15
CA PHE A 20 14.94 3.82 1.23
C PHE A 20 15.68 2.47 1.33
N TYR A 21 15.12 1.43 0.75
CA TYR A 21 15.72 0.09 0.82
C TYR A 21 16.92 -0.05 -0.09
N GLU A 22 16.91 0.58 -1.26
CA GLU A 22 18.05 0.53 -2.17
C GLU A 22 19.27 1.23 -1.58
N ALA A 23 19.05 2.28 -0.78
CA ALA A 23 20.15 2.94 -0.08
C ALA A 23 20.79 2.06 1.00
N GLN A 24 20.07 1.07 1.50
CA GLN A 24 20.58 0.14 2.50
C GLN A 24 21.40 -0.98 1.87
N GLU A 25 20.95 -1.47 0.73
CA GLU A 25 21.63 -2.56 0.04
C GLU A 25 21.22 -2.56 -1.42
N VAL A 26 22.18 -2.67 -2.31
CA VAL A 26 21.93 -2.76 -3.76
C VAL A 26 21.04 -3.96 -4.05
N GLY A 27 19.97 -3.74 -4.79
CA GLY A 27 18.98 -4.77 -5.14
C GLY A 27 17.81 -4.89 -4.17
N LEU A 28 17.94 -4.35 -2.95
CA LEU A 28 16.88 -4.45 -1.95
C LEU A 28 15.67 -3.61 -2.34
N GLY A 29 15.89 -2.47 -3.01
CA GLY A 29 14.80 -1.65 -3.51
C GLY A 29 13.97 -2.38 -4.57
N ASP A 30 14.64 -3.09 -5.49
CA ASP A 30 13.95 -3.88 -6.51
C ASP A 30 13.14 -5.00 -5.87
N TYR A 31 13.68 -5.64 -4.84
CA TYR A 31 12.99 -6.68 -4.10
C TYR A 31 11.74 -6.11 -3.41
N PHE A 32 11.88 -4.96 -2.75
CA PHE A 32 10.75 -4.27 -2.12
C PHE A 32 9.65 -3.98 -3.15
N ALA A 33 10.01 -3.38 -4.29
CA ALA A 33 9.06 -3.01 -5.31
C ALA A 33 8.32 -4.24 -5.86
N ALA A 34 9.05 -5.33 -6.09
CA ALA A 34 8.44 -6.57 -6.59
C ALA A 34 7.47 -7.16 -5.58
N CYS A 35 7.82 -7.16 -4.29
CA CYS A 35 6.96 -7.67 -3.24
C CYS A 35 5.69 -6.84 -3.09
N LEU A 36 5.81 -5.53 -3.07
CA LEU A 36 4.64 -4.65 -2.92
C LEU A 36 3.75 -4.71 -4.16
N ARG A 37 4.33 -4.82 -5.34
CA ARG A 37 3.54 -4.99 -6.56
C ARG A 37 2.74 -6.29 -6.52
N ALA A 38 3.36 -7.39 -6.08
CA ALA A 38 2.67 -8.67 -5.94
C ALA A 38 1.53 -8.57 -4.92
N ASP A 39 1.76 -7.86 -3.80
CA ASP A 39 0.73 -7.64 -2.79
C ASP A 39 -0.46 -6.86 -3.37
N ILE A 40 -0.19 -5.81 -4.14
CA ILE A 40 -1.25 -5.01 -4.77
C ILE A 40 -2.01 -5.85 -5.80
N GLU A 41 -1.32 -6.71 -6.56
CA GLU A 41 -1.97 -7.60 -7.52
C GLU A 41 -2.97 -8.53 -6.83
N ARG A 42 -2.74 -8.92 -5.57
CA ARG A 42 -3.69 -9.75 -4.83
C ARG A 42 -5.05 -9.07 -4.67
N LEU A 43 -5.11 -7.76 -4.73
CA LEU A 43 -6.37 -7.03 -4.64
C LEU A 43 -7.31 -7.33 -5.80
N LYS A 44 -6.81 -7.77 -6.93
CA LYS A 44 -7.67 -8.15 -8.06
C LYS A 44 -8.61 -9.29 -7.70
N VAL A 45 -8.22 -10.10 -6.72
CA VAL A 45 -9.02 -11.25 -6.25
C VAL A 45 -9.67 -10.96 -4.90
N SER A 46 -9.02 -10.21 -4.01
CA SER A 46 -9.43 -10.08 -2.62
C SER A 46 -9.91 -8.69 -2.20
N ALA A 47 -9.95 -7.72 -3.13
CA ALA A 47 -10.37 -6.37 -2.73
C ALA A 47 -11.78 -6.39 -2.13
N GLY A 48 -11.95 -5.63 -1.06
CA GLY A 48 -13.22 -5.51 -0.36
C GLY A 48 -13.38 -6.46 0.81
N VAL A 49 -12.55 -7.52 0.92
CA VAL A 49 -12.65 -8.47 2.05
C VAL A 49 -11.89 -7.98 3.29
N HIS A 50 -11.01 -6.99 3.11
CA HIS A 50 -10.21 -6.49 4.22
C HIS A 50 -11.04 -5.59 5.11
N ARG A 51 -10.67 -5.58 6.37
CA ARG A 51 -11.34 -4.79 7.38
C ARG A 51 -11.12 -3.30 7.15
N VAL A 52 -12.16 -2.49 7.38
CA VAL A 52 -12.04 -1.03 7.40
C VAL A 52 -11.27 -0.66 8.68
N VAL A 53 -10.19 0.08 8.54
CA VAL A 53 -9.32 0.43 9.67
C VAL A 53 -9.37 1.90 10.03
N TYR A 54 -9.78 2.78 9.12
CA TYR A 54 -9.90 4.21 9.35
C TYR A 54 -10.78 4.83 8.28
N GLN A 55 -11.84 5.54 8.65
CA GLN A 55 -12.81 6.10 7.72
C GLN A 55 -13.28 5.00 6.75
N ASP A 56 -13.13 5.18 5.44
CA ASP A 56 -13.48 4.17 4.44
C ASP A 56 -12.29 3.32 4.01
N TYR A 57 -11.13 3.53 4.64
CA TYR A 57 -9.91 2.84 4.23
C TYR A 57 -9.87 1.41 4.74
N ARG A 58 -9.60 0.49 3.84
CA ARG A 58 -9.28 -0.89 4.15
C ARG A 58 -7.77 -1.07 4.03
N ARG A 59 -7.23 -2.06 4.72
CA ARG A 59 -5.79 -2.27 4.74
C ARG A 59 -5.44 -3.71 4.39
N LEU A 60 -4.61 -3.87 3.36
CA LEU A 60 -3.96 -5.13 3.05
C LEU A 60 -2.54 -5.07 3.60
N LEU A 61 -2.17 -6.07 4.39
CA LEU A 61 -0.81 -6.14 4.94
C LEU A 61 0.11 -6.78 3.91
N SER A 62 1.29 -6.18 3.70
CA SER A 62 2.32 -6.78 2.87
C SER A 62 2.80 -8.07 3.50
N LYS A 63 3.15 -9.06 2.68
CA LYS A 63 3.61 -10.37 3.18
C LYS A 63 5.05 -10.33 3.69
N VAL A 64 5.89 -9.49 3.13
CA VAL A 64 7.33 -9.50 3.40
C VAL A 64 7.79 -8.28 4.17
N PHE A 65 7.30 -7.11 3.80
CA PHE A 65 7.72 -5.85 4.41
C PHE A 65 6.68 -5.35 5.40
N PRO A 66 7.07 -4.56 6.42
CA PRO A 66 6.14 -4.06 7.44
C PRO A 66 5.33 -2.88 6.90
N TYR A 67 4.65 -3.08 5.77
CA TYR A 67 3.87 -2.04 5.09
C TYR A 67 2.41 -2.43 5.00
N GLY A 68 1.55 -1.43 5.06
CA GLY A 68 0.14 -1.57 4.80
C GLY A 68 -0.23 -0.88 3.49
N ILE A 69 -1.07 -1.51 2.72
CA ILE A 69 -1.62 -0.98 1.48
C ILE A 69 -3.03 -0.53 1.80
N PHE A 70 -3.25 0.78 1.80
CA PHE A 70 -4.53 1.39 2.19
C PHE A 70 -5.33 1.72 0.95
N TYR A 71 -6.53 1.18 0.87
CA TYR A 71 -7.37 1.35 -0.31
C TYR A 71 -8.83 1.54 0.08
N THR A 72 -9.61 2.10 -0.85
CA THR A 72 -11.06 2.18 -0.74
C THR A 72 -11.70 1.41 -1.88
N MET A 73 -12.95 1.01 -1.70
CA MET A 73 -13.74 0.42 -2.78
C MET A 73 -14.58 1.51 -3.42
N GLU A 74 -14.45 1.66 -4.73
CA GLU A 74 -15.27 2.57 -5.53
C GLU A 74 -15.96 1.74 -6.58
N GLY A 75 -17.18 1.27 -6.24
CA GLY A 75 -17.86 0.28 -7.04
C GLY A 75 -17.10 -1.03 -7.06
N ASP A 76 -16.76 -1.50 -8.24
CA ASP A 76 -15.98 -2.74 -8.44
C ASP A 76 -14.47 -2.47 -8.57
N CYS A 77 -14.02 -1.28 -8.19
CA CYS A 77 -12.63 -0.88 -8.30
C CYS A 77 -12.02 -0.66 -6.93
N GLY A 78 -10.90 -1.32 -6.64
CA GLY A 78 -10.08 -1.03 -5.47
C GLY A 78 -9.11 0.09 -5.83
N VAL A 79 -9.15 1.20 -5.11
CA VAL A 79 -8.27 2.34 -5.34
C VAL A 79 -7.26 2.40 -4.22
N VAL A 80 -5.98 2.20 -4.55
CA VAL A 80 -4.89 2.28 -3.58
C VAL A 80 -4.47 3.74 -3.43
N TRP A 81 -4.61 4.27 -2.21
CA TRP A 81 -4.32 5.67 -1.91
C TRP A 81 -2.99 5.88 -1.22
N ALA A 82 -2.52 4.88 -0.48
CA ALA A 82 -1.29 5.03 0.29
C ALA A 82 -0.64 3.68 0.53
N VAL A 83 0.69 3.66 0.57
CA VAL A 83 1.49 2.50 0.94
C VAL A 83 2.39 2.97 2.08
N ILE A 84 2.13 2.53 3.30
CA ILE A 84 2.68 3.13 4.51
C ILE A 84 3.44 2.11 5.33
N ASP A 85 4.63 2.51 5.79
CA ASP A 85 5.42 1.76 6.77
C ASP A 85 4.64 1.75 8.10
N LEU A 86 4.20 0.57 8.53
CA LEU A 86 3.38 0.41 9.72
C LEU A 86 4.17 0.54 11.02
N ARG A 87 5.48 0.74 10.96
CA ARG A 87 6.29 1.07 12.13
C ARG A 87 6.14 2.55 12.50
N LYS A 88 5.51 3.35 11.63
CA LYS A 88 5.21 4.75 11.93
C LYS A 88 4.13 4.86 13.00
N ASP A 89 4.15 5.98 13.73
CA ASP A 89 3.14 6.29 14.74
C ASP A 89 1.73 6.25 14.13
N PRO A 90 0.75 5.60 14.77
CA PRO A 90 -0.62 5.57 14.25
C PRO A 90 -1.22 6.94 13.98
N ALA A 91 -0.88 7.96 14.76
CA ALA A 91 -1.35 9.32 14.50
C ALA A 91 -0.79 9.86 13.19
N TRP A 92 0.47 9.56 12.89
CA TRP A 92 1.10 9.94 11.63
C TRP A 92 0.39 9.26 10.44
N VAL A 93 0.05 7.99 10.60
CA VAL A 93 -0.65 7.23 9.54
C VAL A 93 -2.01 7.86 9.26
N ARG A 94 -2.79 8.17 10.31
CA ARG A 94 -4.10 8.80 10.15
C ARG A 94 -3.99 10.17 9.50
N GLU A 95 -2.99 10.95 9.87
CA GLU A 95 -2.78 12.27 9.30
C GLU A 95 -2.48 12.18 7.79
N LYS A 96 -1.66 11.21 7.40
CA LYS A 96 -1.36 10.98 5.98
C LYS A 96 -2.62 10.58 5.20
N LEU A 97 -3.50 9.77 5.78
CA LEU A 97 -4.72 9.33 5.11
C LEU A 97 -5.79 10.43 4.99
N LYS A 98 -5.69 11.50 5.77
CA LYS A 98 -6.62 12.63 5.68
C LYS A 98 -6.40 13.50 4.45
N GLU A 99 -5.22 13.48 3.89
CA GLU A 99 -4.86 14.35 2.77
C GLU A 99 -5.53 13.97 1.46
#